data_862331d7b62614a9dbf09f7ba4537374
#
_entry.id   862331d7b62614a9dbf09f7ba4537374
#
_cell.length_a   1.000
_cell.length_b   1.000
_cell.length_c   1.000
_cell.angle_alpha   90.00
_cell.angle_beta   90.00
_cell.angle_gamma   90.00
#
_symmetry.space_group_name_H-M   'P 1'
#
loop_
_entity.id
_entity.type
_entity.pdbx_description
1 polymer ?
#
loop_
_entity_poly.entity_id
_entity_poly.type
_entity_poly.pdbx_seq_one_letter_code
_entity_poly.pdbx_strand_id
1 'polypeptide(L)'
;MKAITQSRQGLPVTGLATPYRSDVERFNAWLAGRPVKPETLKAYFAELEKTHRVASLSRKKSALKEAIAQTRGNALTLAEQAQLSEVFREIKTGKAESAVHEHEILSRDELAELKEKAGAKTAAIVSALYETAARVSEVLSLRLSDCTVRGESVQCEIRRGKGRKQRTVYLSKNTFDSLKSLYAGKVFLIERDGKQLSRHTVATMIKRAGAAIGRPDIHPHTLRHTKASHLLTAGMSLPAVSAYCGHSDPAITAKFYLHDKPTAEAVLSL
;
A
#
# COMPACT_ATOMS: atom_id res chain seq x y z
N MET A 1 8.37 1.56 -42.52
CA MET A 1 7.98 1.69 -41.12
C MET A 1 6.88 2.74 -41.04
N LYS A 2 5.62 2.33 -40.93
CA LYS A 2 4.53 3.28 -40.64
C LYS A 2 4.63 3.62 -39.16
N ALA A 3 4.95 4.87 -38.86
CA ALA A 3 4.93 5.35 -37.48
C ALA A 3 3.53 5.09 -36.88
N ILE A 4 3.44 5.01 -35.56
CA ILE A 4 2.16 5.10 -34.81
C ILE A 4 1.60 6.50 -35.09
N THR A 5 1.15 6.71 -36.34
CA THR A 5 0.97 8.05 -36.88
C THR A 5 -0.48 8.51 -36.84
N GLN A 6 -1.36 7.83 -36.10
CA GLN A 6 -2.76 8.24 -36.06
C GLN A 6 -3.32 8.61 -34.69
N SER A 7 -2.50 8.69 -33.66
CA SER A 7 -2.94 9.34 -32.42
C SER A 7 -2.08 10.58 -32.14
N ARG A 8 -2.49 11.72 -32.67
CA ARG A 8 -2.01 13.06 -32.25
C ARG A 8 -2.28 13.37 -30.78
N GLN A 9 -2.77 12.40 -30.00
CA GLN A 9 -3.27 12.58 -28.63
C GLN A 9 -2.48 11.81 -27.55
N GLY A 10 -1.37 11.12 -27.87
CA GLY A 10 -0.62 10.35 -26.89
C GLY A 10 -1.29 9.00 -26.51
N LEU A 11 -0.85 8.40 -25.40
CA LEU A 11 -1.41 7.15 -24.89
C LEU A 11 -2.76 7.38 -24.18
N PRO A 12 -3.71 6.40 -24.24
CA PRO A 12 -5.01 6.51 -23.59
C PRO A 12 -4.86 6.56 -22.07
N VAL A 13 -5.67 7.38 -21.42
CA VAL A 13 -5.72 7.52 -19.96
C VAL A 13 -7.01 7.01 -19.35
N THR A 14 -8.04 6.76 -20.18
CA THR A 14 -9.33 6.21 -19.77
C THR A 14 -9.18 4.77 -19.34
N GLY A 15 -9.85 4.38 -18.23
CA GLY A 15 -9.77 3.00 -17.70
C GLY A 15 -8.54 2.71 -16.83
N LEU A 16 -7.56 3.60 -16.79
CA LEU A 16 -6.39 3.44 -15.91
C LEU A 16 -6.72 3.80 -14.45
N ALA A 17 -6.08 3.10 -13.51
CA ALA A 17 -6.09 3.49 -12.11
C ALA A 17 -5.53 4.91 -11.93
N THR A 18 -6.05 5.66 -10.95
CA THR A 18 -5.69 7.09 -10.75
C THR A 18 -4.17 7.37 -10.73
N PRO A 19 -3.31 6.57 -10.04
CA PRO A 19 -1.87 6.80 -10.07
C PRO A 19 -1.26 6.62 -11.47
N TYR A 20 -1.77 5.64 -12.23
CA TYR A 20 -1.31 5.35 -13.59
C TYR A 20 -1.74 6.42 -14.57
N ARG A 21 -2.96 6.93 -14.42
CA ARG A 21 -3.46 8.05 -15.24
C ARG A 21 -2.51 9.25 -15.17
N SER A 22 -2.18 9.70 -13.98
CA SER A 22 -1.25 10.83 -13.79
C SER A 22 0.14 10.56 -14.39
N ASP A 23 0.66 9.32 -14.29
CA ASP A 23 1.95 8.97 -14.88
C ASP A 23 1.89 8.97 -16.41
N VAL A 24 0.79 8.51 -17.02
CA VAL A 24 0.59 8.52 -18.47
C VAL A 24 0.36 9.94 -18.99
N GLU A 25 -0.41 10.77 -18.29
CA GLU A 25 -0.61 12.19 -18.62
C GLU A 25 0.73 12.95 -18.66
N ARG A 26 1.62 12.72 -17.69
CA ARG A 26 2.96 13.30 -17.68
C ARG A 26 3.82 12.83 -18.85
N PHE A 27 3.73 11.55 -19.20
CA PHE A 27 4.42 11.02 -20.37
C PHE A 27 3.88 11.67 -21.66
N ASN A 28 2.57 11.79 -21.81
CA ASN A 28 1.94 12.44 -22.96
C ASN A 28 2.36 13.91 -23.09
N ALA A 29 2.42 14.63 -21.97
CA ALA A 29 2.92 16.01 -21.93
C ALA A 29 4.39 16.08 -22.35
N TRP A 30 5.23 15.16 -21.86
CA TRP A 30 6.64 15.07 -22.25
C TRP A 30 6.83 14.71 -23.73
N LEU A 31 5.97 13.84 -24.27
CA LEU A 31 5.97 13.51 -25.71
C LEU A 31 5.75 14.73 -26.59
N ALA A 32 4.94 15.70 -26.14
CA ALA A 32 4.64 16.91 -26.90
C ALA A 32 4.22 16.62 -28.35
N GLY A 33 3.37 15.62 -28.58
CA GLY A 33 2.89 15.20 -29.91
C GLY A 33 3.84 14.30 -30.68
N ARG A 34 5.02 13.97 -30.15
CA ARG A 34 5.95 12.99 -30.77
C ARG A 34 5.33 11.59 -30.74
N PRO A 35 5.62 10.72 -31.71
CA PRO A 35 5.10 9.35 -31.73
C PRO A 35 5.71 8.52 -30.61
N VAL A 36 4.94 7.58 -30.07
CA VAL A 36 5.42 6.58 -29.12
C VAL A 36 6.23 5.53 -29.87
N LYS A 37 7.55 5.58 -29.70
CA LYS A 37 8.52 4.68 -30.31
C LYS A 37 9.46 4.12 -29.24
N PRO A 38 10.18 3.01 -29.51
CA PRO A 38 11.24 2.50 -28.63
C PRO A 38 12.20 3.58 -28.15
N GLU A 39 12.67 4.45 -29.04
CA GLU A 39 13.63 5.51 -28.75
C GLU A 39 13.05 6.57 -27.81
N THR A 40 11.78 6.97 -28.01
CA THR A 40 11.11 7.96 -27.15
C THR A 40 10.85 7.40 -25.75
N LEU A 41 10.54 6.11 -25.61
CA LEU A 41 10.42 5.47 -24.31
C LEU A 41 11.79 5.41 -23.58
N LYS A 42 12.85 4.99 -24.26
CA LYS A 42 14.21 4.97 -23.70
C LYS A 42 14.63 6.36 -23.23
N ALA A 43 14.43 7.39 -24.06
CA ALA A 43 14.79 8.77 -23.74
C ALA A 43 14.00 9.29 -22.51
N TYR A 44 12.70 9.01 -22.43
CA TYR A 44 11.88 9.38 -21.27
C TYR A 44 12.37 8.76 -19.97
N PHE A 45 12.66 7.45 -19.97
CA PHE A 45 13.16 6.78 -18.78
C PHE A 45 14.57 7.21 -18.40
N ALA A 46 15.45 7.46 -19.38
CA ALA A 46 16.79 8.01 -19.12
C ALA A 46 16.76 9.40 -18.46
N GLU A 47 15.77 10.24 -18.81
CA GLU A 47 15.55 11.53 -18.14
C GLU A 47 15.00 11.34 -16.73
N LEU A 48 14.04 10.43 -16.54
CA LEU A 48 13.46 10.14 -15.24
C LEU A 48 14.48 9.54 -14.24
N GLU A 49 15.42 8.71 -14.72
CA GLU A 49 16.47 8.12 -13.88
C GLU A 49 17.33 9.17 -13.18
N LYS A 50 17.48 10.35 -13.77
CA LYS A 50 18.24 11.46 -13.17
C LYS A 50 17.55 12.11 -11.97
N THR A 51 16.21 11.97 -11.87
CA THR A 51 15.41 12.77 -10.94
C THR A 51 14.48 11.95 -10.04
N HIS A 52 14.29 10.67 -10.34
CA HIS A 52 13.27 9.84 -9.67
C HIS A 52 13.90 8.63 -8.97
N ARG A 53 13.32 8.27 -7.82
CA ARG A 53 13.65 7.03 -7.12
C ARG A 53 13.19 5.80 -7.91
N VAL A 54 13.91 4.71 -7.80
CA VAL A 54 13.66 3.42 -8.46
C VAL A 54 12.21 2.93 -8.36
N ALA A 55 11.60 3.03 -7.17
CA ALA A 55 10.20 2.65 -6.97
C ALA A 55 9.22 3.46 -7.83
N SER A 56 9.49 4.76 -8.03
CA SER A 56 8.68 5.63 -8.90
C SER A 56 8.84 5.25 -10.37
N LEU A 57 10.03 4.87 -10.80
CA LEU A 57 10.30 4.39 -12.16
C LEU A 57 9.55 3.11 -12.47
N SER A 58 9.55 2.15 -11.53
CA SER A 58 8.81 0.89 -11.66
C SER A 58 7.31 1.11 -11.85
N ARG A 59 6.70 2.03 -11.08
CA ARG A 59 5.29 2.38 -11.23
C ARG A 59 5.00 3.03 -12.58
N LYS A 60 5.81 4.00 -13.00
CA LYS A 60 5.69 4.66 -14.31
C LYS A 60 5.82 3.68 -15.46
N LYS A 61 6.76 2.75 -15.38
CA LYS A 61 6.94 1.65 -16.33
C LYS A 61 5.67 0.79 -16.43
N SER A 62 5.07 0.43 -15.29
CA SER A 62 3.83 -0.35 -15.26
C SER A 62 2.65 0.44 -15.86
N ALA A 63 2.55 1.73 -15.55
CA ALA A 63 1.51 2.61 -16.10
C ALA A 63 1.56 2.70 -17.64
N LEU A 64 2.77 2.90 -18.18
CA LEU A 64 2.95 2.99 -19.64
C LEU A 64 2.70 1.64 -20.32
N LYS A 65 3.13 0.52 -19.72
CA LYS A 65 2.81 -0.82 -20.21
C LYS A 65 1.31 -1.05 -20.32
N GLU A 66 0.56 -0.68 -19.28
CA GLU A 66 -0.90 -0.84 -19.24
C GLU A 66 -1.58 0.04 -20.28
N ALA A 67 -1.17 1.31 -20.40
CA ALA A 67 -1.71 2.23 -21.40
C ALA A 67 -1.44 1.74 -22.83
N ILE A 68 -0.23 1.25 -23.13
CA ILE A 68 0.12 0.67 -24.42
C ILE A 68 -0.70 -0.61 -24.68
N ALA A 69 -0.93 -1.44 -23.65
CA ALA A 69 -1.75 -2.63 -23.79
C ALA A 69 -3.21 -2.31 -24.12
N GLN A 70 -3.74 -1.19 -23.64
CA GLN A 70 -5.10 -0.72 -23.97
C GLN A 70 -5.25 -0.18 -25.40
N THR A 71 -4.13 0.18 -26.06
CA THR A 71 -4.16 0.54 -27.49
C THR A 71 -4.27 -0.68 -28.41
N ARG A 72 -4.32 -1.89 -27.87
CA ARG A 72 -4.46 -3.15 -28.61
C ARG A 72 -5.79 -3.19 -29.34
N GLY A 73 -5.72 -3.15 -30.63
CA GLY A 73 -6.87 -3.31 -31.54
C GLY A 73 -6.95 -2.30 -32.65
N ASN A 74 -6.42 -1.07 -32.48
CA ASN A 74 -6.57 -0.01 -33.47
C ASN A 74 -5.28 0.70 -33.93
N ALA A 75 -4.11 0.46 -33.30
CA ALA A 75 -2.94 1.30 -33.58
C ALA A 75 -1.55 0.62 -33.62
N LEU A 76 -1.36 -0.59 -33.08
CA LEU A 76 -0.06 -1.24 -32.99
C LEU A 76 -0.07 -2.64 -33.60
N THR A 77 0.84 -2.89 -34.52
CA THR A 77 1.13 -4.24 -35.04
C THR A 77 1.77 -5.12 -33.95
N LEU A 78 1.67 -6.43 -34.11
CA LEU A 78 2.35 -7.41 -33.21
C LEU A 78 3.87 -7.15 -33.11
N ALA A 79 4.50 -6.78 -34.24
CA ALA A 79 5.93 -6.46 -34.28
C ALA A 79 6.28 -5.23 -33.45
N GLU A 80 5.46 -4.15 -33.54
CA GLU A 80 5.66 -2.93 -32.74
C GLU A 80 5.43 -3.21 -31.25
N GLN A 81 4.45 -4.04 -30.90
CA GLN A 81 4.22 -4.47 -29.51
C GLN A 81 5.41 -5.25 -28.95
N ALA A 82 6.00 -6.16 -29.75
CA ALA A 82 7.18 -6.90 -29.37
C ALA A 82 8.38 -5.98 -29.13
N GLN A 83 8.63 -5.01 -30.03
CA GLN A 83 9.69 -4.04 -29.86
C GLN A 83 9.54 -3.18 -28.60
N LEU A 84 8.34 -2.66 -28.34
CA LEU A 84 8.06 -1.90 -27.12
C LEU A 84 8.21 -2.76 -25.86
N SER A 85 7.83 -4.03 -25.94
CA SER A 85 7.99 -4.97 -24.82
C SER A 85 9.46 -5.25 -24.53
N GLU A 86 10.31 -5.30 -25.55
CA GLU A 86 11.77 -5.45 -25.40
C GLU A 86 12.37 -4.23 -24.70
N VAL A 87 12.03 -3.03 -25.14
CA VAL A 87 12.47 -1.79 -24.46
C VAL A 87 12.11 -1.80 -22.99
N PHE A 88 10.90 -2.24 -22.64
CA PHE A 88 10.53 -2.35 -21.23
C PHE A 88 11.32 -3.43 -20.47
N ARG A 89 11.89 -4.44 -21.11
CA ARG A 89 12.83 -5.37 -20.45
C ARG A 89 14.18 -4.71 -20.20
N GLU A 90 14.68 -3.94 -21.14
CA GLU A 90 15.96 -3.23 -21.04
C GLU A 90 15.94 -2.13 -19.97
N ILE A 91 14.81 -1.42 -19.79
CA ILE A 91 14.69 -0.40 -18.74
C ILE A 91 14.77 -1.09 -17.37
N LYS A 92 15.95 -1.03 -16.77
CA LYS A 92 16.22 -1.59 -15.43
C LYS A 92 15.57 -0.69 -14.38
N THR A 93 14.37 -1.04 -13.97
CA THR A 93 13.83 -0.51 -12.72
C THR A 93 14.21 -1.50 -11.63
N GLY A 94 15.23 -1.20 -10.86
CA GLY A 94 15.63 -2.05 -9.72
C GLY A 94 14.43 -2.31 -8.81
N LYS A 95 14.35 -3.48 -8.22
CA LYS A 95 13.49 -3.67 -7.06
C LYS A 95 14.04 -2.75 -5.98
N ALA A 96 13.23 -1.77 -5.55
CA ALA A 96 13.56 -1.11 -4.31
C ALA A 96 13.66 -2.21 -3.26
N GLU A 97 14.83 -2.38 -2.66
CA GLU A 97 14.97 -3.22 -1.49
C GLU A 97 14.08 -2.59 -0.40
N SER A 98 12.89 -3.11 -0.27
CA SER A 98 12.04 -2.81 0.87
C SER A 98 12.47 -3.73 2.01
N ALA A 99 13.70 -3.57 2.48
CA ALA A 99 14.04 -4.02 3.81
C ALA A 99 13.17 -3.19 4.76
N VAL A 100 12.32 -3.84 5.55
CA VAL A 100 11.71 -3.19 6.69
C VAL A 100 12.83 -3.05 7.70
N HIS A 101 13.25 -1.83 7.95
CA HIS A 101 14.30 -1.58 8.91
C HIS A 101 13.73 -1.72 10.33
N GLU A 102 14.53 -2.20 11.27
CA GLU A 102 14.14 -2.37 12.67
C GLU A 102 13.55 -1.08 13.26
N HIS A 103 14.07 0.08 12.87
CA HIS A 103 13.54 1.38 13.28
C HIS A 103 12.13 1.70 12.74
N GLU A 104 11.59 0.91 11.81
CA GLU A 104 10.20 1.06 11.32
C GLU A 104 9.18 0.33 12.21
N ILE A 105 9.64 -0.46 13.19
CA ILE A 105 8.79 -1.20 14.12
C ILE A 105 8.72 -0.39 15.42
N LEU A 106 7.51 -0.19 15.94
CA LEU A 106 7.31 0.47 17.23
C LEU A 106 7.43 -0.55 18.37
N SER A 107 8.10 -0.18 19.44
CA SER A 107 8.01 -0.90 20.71
C SER A 107 6.58 -0.78 21.29
N ARG A 108 6.28 -1.58 22.33
CA ARG A 108 4.99 -1.46 23.02
C ARG A 108 4.84 -0.11 23.71
N ASP A 109 5.93 0.43 24.25
CA ASP A 109 5.95 1.72 24.93
C ASP A 109 5.78 2.88 23.95
N GLU A 110 6.48 2.87 22.80
CA GLU A 110 6.28 3.84 21.73
C GLU A 110 4.84 3.82 21.20
N LEU A 111 4.23 2.64 21.05
CA LEU A 111 2.85 2.51 20.63
C LEU A 111 1.86 3.06 21.67
N ALA A 112 2.15 2.86 22.96
CA ALA A 112 1.36 3.43 24.06
C ALA A 112 1.48 4.96 24.08
N GLU A 113 2.69 5.49 24.01
CA GLU A 113 2.97 6.92 23.96
C GLU A 113 2.33 7.57 22.71
N LEU A 114 2.42 6.92 21.54
CA LEU A 114 1.77 7.39 20.32
C LEU A 114 0.26 7.56 20.52
N LYS A 115 -0.40 6.62 21.17
CA LYS A 115 -1.84 6.70 21.47
C LYS A 115 -2.16 7.77 22.51
N GLU A 116 -1.32 7.93 23.51
CA GLU A 116 -1.48 8.95 24.56
C GLU A 116 -1.36 10.38 24.00
N LYS A 117 -0.31 10.64 23.19
CA LYS A 117 -0.08 11.96 22.61
C LYS A 117 -1.01 12.27 21.43
N ALA A 118 -1.64 11.25 20.85
CA ALA A 118 -2.63 11.46 19.79
C ALA A 118 -3.96 11.92 20.37
N GLY A 119 -4.65 12.83 19.71
CA GLY A 119 -6.04 13.14 20.08
C GLY A 119 -6.94 11.91 19.91
N ALA A 120 -8.02 11.81 20.70
CA ALA A 120 -8.86 10.62 20.83
C ALA A 120 -9.25 9.95 19.50
N LYS A 121 -9.65 10.74 18.49
CA LYS A 121 -9.96 10.21 17.15
C LYS A 121 -8.77 9.53 16.48
N THR A 122 -7.58 10.12 16.60
CA THR A 122 -6.35 9.54 16.03
C THR A 122 -5.93 8.29 16.78
N ALA A 123 -5.99 8.31 18.11
CA ALA A 123 -5.68 7.17 18.96
C ALA A 123 -6.56 5.94 18.64
N ALA A 124 -7.85 6.15 18.44
CA ALA A 124 -8.77 5.08 18.03
C ALA A 124 -8.42 4.49 16.64
N ILE A 125 -8.04 5.34 15.68
CA ILE A 125 -7.56 4.87 14.36
C ILE A 125 -6.23 4.12 14.48
N VAL A 126 -5.27 4.62 15.28
CA VAL A 126 -3.98 3.94 15.54
C VAL A 126 -4.23 2.55 16.12
N SER A 127 -5.12 2.44 17.13
CA SER A 127 -5.50 1.17 17.71
C SER A 127 -6.12 0.22 16.68
N ALA A 128 -7.06 0.70 15.86
CA ALA A 128 -7.70 -0.12 14.84
C ALA A 128 -6.72 -0.63 13.77
N LEU A 129 -5.81 0.22 13.29
CA LEU A 129 -4.79 -0.16 12.31
C LEU A 129 -3.79 -1.17 12.89
N TYR A 130 -3.39 -0.98 14.13
CA TYR A 130 -2.50 -1.91 14.83
C TYR A 130 -3.19 -3.24 15.11
N GLU A 131 -4.36 -3.23 15.74
CA GLU A 131 -5.06 -4.46 16.14
C GLU A 131 -5.39 -5.34 14.92
N THR A 132 -5.93 -4.75 13.85
CA THR A 132 -6.33 -5.48 12.65
C THR A 132 -5.17 -5.86 11.74
N ALA A 133 -4.02 -5.22 11.84
CA ALA A 133 -2.93 -5.29 10.87
C ALA A 133 -3.40 -5.10 9.41
N ALA A 134 -4.58 -4.52 9.19
CA ALA A 134 -5.15 -4.33 7.87
C ALA A 134 -4.57 -3.10 7.17
N ARG A 135 -4.75 -3.03 5.84
CA ARG A 135 -4.39 -1.81 5.09
C ARG A 135 -5.32 -0.67 5.50
N VAL A 136 -4.81 0.56 5.51
CA VAL A 136 -5.63 1.73 5.86
C VAL A 136 -6.93 1.81 5.03
N SER A 137 -6.88 1.48 3.75
CA SER A 137 -8.08 1.44 2.90
C SER A 137 -9.07 0.35 3.31
N GLU A 138 -8.60 -0.77 3.84
CA GLU A 138 -9.43 -1.87 4.32
C GLU A 138 -10.13 -1.44 5.62
N VAL A 139 -9.40 -0.86 6.57
CA VAL A 139 -9.97 -0.35 7.83
C VAL A 139 -11.01 0.74 7.57
N LEU A 140 -10.72 1.68 6.67
CA LEU A 140 -11.65 2.74 6.32
C LEU A 140 -12.90 2.24 5.58
N SER A 141 -12.82 1.08 4.92
CA SER A 141 -13.96 0.48 4.23
C SER A 141 -14.79 -0.47 5.10
N LEU A 142 -14.41 -0.71 6.36
CA LEU A 142 -15.19 -1.51 7.29
C LEU A 142 -16.55 -0.88 7.54
N ARG A 143 -17.59 -1.65 7.29
CA ARG A 143 -18.97 -1.26 7.60
C ARG A 143 -19.34 -1.77 8.99
N LEU A 144 -20.28 -1.12 9.65
CA LEU A 144 -20.83 -1.61 10.90
C LEU A 144 -21.42 -3.02 10.75
N SER A 145 -22.03 -3.32 9.60
CA SER A 145 -22.56 -4.66 9.27
C SER A 145 -21.49 -5.73 9.05
N ASP A 146 -20.21 -5.36 8.91
CA ASP A 146 -19.10 -6.29 8.78
C ASP A 146 -18.52 -6.69 10.14
N CYS A 147 -19.02 -6.10 11.24
CA CYS A 147 -18.50 -6.25 12.59
C CYS A 147 -19.49 -7.00 13.47
N THR A 148 -19.04 -8.08 14.10
CA THR A 148 -19.83 -8.88 15.04
C THR A 148 -19.15 -8.90 16.41
N VAL A 149 -19.85 -8.42 17.43
CA VAL A 149 -19.33 -8.42 18.81
C VAL A 149 -19.33 -9.85 19.37
N ARG A 150 -18.21 -10.27 19.94
CA ARG A 150 -17.98 -11.57 20.58
C ARG A 150 -17.28 -11.38 21.92
N GLY A 151 -18.03 -11.15 22.97
CA GLY A 151 -17.49 -10.82 24.30
C GLY A 151 -16.64 -9.56 24.24
N GLU A 152 -15.38 -9.64 24.66
CA GLU A 152 -14.41 -8.53 24.67
C GLU A 152 -13.71 -8.31 23.32
N SER A 153 -14.06 -9.07 22.29
CA SER A 153 -13.54 -8.91 20.94
C SER A 153 -14.65 -8.62 19.93
N VAL A 154 -14.28 -7.99 18.84
CA VAL A 154 -15.16 -7.74 17.69
C VAL A 154 -14.52 -8.34 16.45
N GLN A 155 -15.20 -9.30 15.87
CA GLN A 155 -14.83 -9.94 14.63
C GLN A 155 -15.24 -9.04 13.47
N CYS A 156 -14.29 -8.68 12.59
CA CYS A 156 -14.53 -7.81 11.44
C CYS A 156 -14.15 -8.53 10.14
N GLU A 157 -15.06 -8.53 9.18
CA GLU A 157 -14.85 -9.16 7.88
C GLU A 157 -14.29 -8.13 6.88
N ILE A 158 -13.04 -8.34 6.44
CA ILE A 158 -12.44 -7.54 5.37
C ILE A 158 -12.98 -8.07 4.04
N ARG A 159 -13.95 -7.36 3.47
CA ARG A 159 -14.46 -7.63 2.14
C ARG A 159 -13.46 -7.14 1.09
N ARG A 160 -13.23 -7.93 0.06
CA ARG A 160 -12.26 -7.57 -0.99
C ARG A 160 -12.94 -7.42 -2.33
N GLY A 161 -12.54 -6.36 -3.06
CA GLY A 161 -12.83 -6.23 -4.48
C GLY A 161 -12.15 -7.36 -5.29
N LYS A 162 -12.62 -7.53 -6.51
CA LYS A 162 -12.30 -8.52 -7.57
C LYS A 162 -11.06 -9.40 -7.33
N GLY A 163 -11.28 -10.69 -7.09
CA GLY A 163 -10.22 -11.72 -7.11
C GLY A 163 -9.42 -11.94 -5.81
N ARG A 164 -9.75 -11.30 -4.69
CA ARG A 164 -9.04 -11.50 -3.42
C ARG A 164 -9.92 -12.18 -2.37
N LYS A 165 -9.32 -13.11 -1.60
CA LYS A 165 -10.00 -13.86 -0.54
C LYS A 165 -10.45 -12.93 0.59
N GLN A 166 -11.64 -13.11 1.11
CA GLN A 166 -12.10 -12.50 2.37
C GLN A 166 -11.21 -12.97 3.51
N ARG A 167 -11.05 -12.15 4.52
CA ARG A 167 -10.40 -12.55 5.76
C ARG A 167 -11.03 -11.85 6.96
N THR A 168 -10.96 -12.53 8.07
CA THR A 168 -11.38 -12.03 9.37
C THR A 168 -10.22 -11.35 10.08
N VAL A 169 -10.49 -10.21 10.68
CA VAL A 169 -9.59 -9.50 11.60
C VAL A 169 -10.33 -9.16 12.88
N TYR A 170 -9.61 -8.80 13.93
CA TYR A 170 -10.21 -8.56 15.23
C TYR A 170 -9.88 -7.16 15.74
N LEU A 171 -10.87 -6.57 16.41
CA LEU A 171 -10.73 -5.37 17.24
C LEU A 171 -11.03 -5.74 18.68
N SER A 172 -10.40 -5.06 19.63
CA SER A 172 -10.89 -5.05 20.99
C SER A 172 -12.24 -4.33 21.04
N LYS A 173 -13.11 -4.75 21.95
CA LYS A 173 -14.41 -4.09 22.16
C LYS A 173 -14.21 -2.60 22.47
N ASN A 174 -13.22 -2.27 23.28
CA ASN A 174 -12.86 -0.89 23.63
C ASN A 174 -12.52 -0.05 22.39
N THR A 175 -11.68 -0.55 21.48
CA THR A 175 -11.34 0.14 20.23
C THR A 175 -12.57 0.33 19.34
N PHE A 176 -13.40 -0.69 19.22
CA PHE A 176 -14.63 -0.64 18.44
C PHE A 176 -15.63 0.41 18.99
N ASP A 177 -15.88 0.39 20.28
CA ASP A 177 -16.80 1.32 20.94
C ASP A 177 -16.27 2.75 20.88
N SER A 178 -14.96 2.95 21.03
CA SER A 178 -14.32 4.25 20.86
C SER A 178 -14.51 4.78 19.43
N LEU A 179 -14.30 3.95 18.41
CA LEU A 179 -14.53 4.35 17.02
C LEU A 179 -16.00 4.72 16.78
N LYS A 180 -16.94 3.90 17.26
CA LYS A 180 -18.37 4.20 17.13
C LYS A 180 -18.76 5.52 17.80
N SER A 181 -18.29 5.76 19.01
CA SER A 181 -18.57 6.98 19.76
C SER A 181 -17.96 8.22 19.09
N LEU A 182 -16.69 8.15 18.71
CA LEU A 182 -15.94 9.30 18.21
C LEU A 182 -16.28 9.68 16.76
N TYR A 183 -16.66 8.71 15.94
CA TYR A 183 -16.96 8.93 14.52
C TYR A 183 -18.46 8.92 14.23
N ALA A 184 -19.27 8.33 15.10
CA ALA A 184 -20.74 8.23 14.99
C ALA A 184 -21.21 7.79 13.58
N GLY A 185 -20.45 6.87 12.97
CA GLY A 185 -20.70 6.38 11.62
C GLY A 185 -22.04 5.67 11.52
N LYS A 186 -22.76 5.88 10.42
CA LYS A 186 -24.05 5.22 10.13
C LYS A 186 -23.88 3.98 9.26
N VAL A 187 -22.94 3.99 8.35
CA VAL A 187 -22.65 2.91 7.39
C VAL A 187 -21.25 2.35 7.64
N PHE A 188 -20.25 3.21 7.67
CA PHE A 188 -18.87 2.82 7.92
C PHE A 188 -18.50 3.05 9.37
N LEU A 189 -17.61 2.21 9.88
CA LEU A 189 -17.12 2.34 11.25
C LEU A 189 -16.39 3.67 11.48
N ILE A 190 -15.70 4.15 10.44
CA ILE A 190 -14.96 5.42 10.44
C ILE A 190 -15.49 6.27 9.28
N GLU A 191 -16.40 7.18 9.60
CA GLU A 191 -16.92 8.14 8.62
C GLU A 191 -17.01 9.55 9.21
N ARG A 192 -17.10 10.54 8.35
CA ARG A 192 -17.41 11.92 8.69
C ARG A 192 -18.36 12.48 7.64
N ASP A 193 -19.49 13.05 8.10
CA ASP A 193 -20.52 13.64 7.22
C ASP A 193 -21.05 12.63 6.17
N GLY A 194 -21.25 11.37 6.59
CA GLY A 194 -21.74 10.28 5.73
C GLY A 194 -20.71 9.75 4.73
N LYS A 195 -19.44 10.16 4.81
CA LYS A 195 -18.38 9.74 3.90
C LYS A 195 -17.20 9.12 4.64
N GLN A 196 -16.57 8.13 4.03
CA GLN A 196 -15.32 7.57 4.52
C GLN A 196 -14.24 8.66 4.61
N LEU A 197 -13.39 8.60 5.63
CA LEU A 197 -12.19 9.42 5.65
C LEU A 197 -11.25 9.03 4.50
N SER A 198 -10.52 10.03 3.97
CA SER A 198 -9.51 9.73 2.97
C SER A 198 -8.27 9.09 3.60
N ARG A 199 -7.58 8.22 2.86
CA ARG A 199 -6.28 7.66 3.26
C ARG A 199 -5.26 8.74 3.58
N HIS A 200 -5.30 9.84 2.85
CA HIS A 200 -4.40 10.98 3.05
C HIS A 200 -4.68 11.67 4.40
N THR A 201 -5.94 11.87 4.74
CA THR A 201 -6.34 12.42 6.05
C THR A 201 -5.78 11.58 7.18
N VAL A 202 -5.98 10.25 7.12
CA VAL A 202 -5.48 9.32 8.15
C VAL A 202 -3.95 9.33 8.22
N ALA A 203 -3.27 9.30 7.08
CA ALA A 203 -1.80 9.38 7.06
C ALA A 203 -1.28 10.68 7.68
N THR A 204 -1.94 11.82 7.42
CA THR A 204 -1.59 13.10 8.03
C THR A 204 -1.83 13.11 9.55
N MET A 205 -2.95 12.53 10.01
CA MET A 205 -3.24 12.40 11.45
C MET A 205 -2.16 11.58 12.16
N ILE A 206 -1.80 10.43 11.62
CA ILE A 206 -0.78 9.53 12.18
C ILE A 206 0.60 10.20 12.16
N LYS A 207 0.98 10.84 11.06
CA LYS A 207 2.26 11.56 10.96
C LYS A 207 2.39 12.66 12.02
N ARG A 208 1.31 13.40 12.27
CA ARG A 208 1.29 14.44 13.33
C ARG A 208 1.45 13.82 14.72
N ALA A 209 0.76 12.72 15.00
CA ALA A 209 0.90 12.00 16.27
C ALA A 209 2.33 11.43 16.42
N GLY A 210 2.90 10.85 15.37
CA GLY A 210 4.29 10.39 15.38
C GLY A 210 5.29 11.50 15.65
N ALA A 211 5.11 12.67 15.03
CA ALA A 211 5.97 13.82 15.28
C ALA A 211 5.94 14.28 16.77
N ALA A 212 4.81 14.13 17.46
CA ALA A 212 4.66 14.47 18.87
C ALA A 212 5.48 13.55 19.81
N ILE A 213 5.90 12.38 19.34
CA ILE A 213 6.78 11.43 20.05
C ILE A 213 8.17 11.33 19.41
N GLY A 214 8.57 12.32 18.60
CA GLY A 214 9.87 12.32 17.92
C GLY A 214 9.99 11.35 16.73
N ARG A 215 8.88 10.71 16.30
CA ARG A 215 8.83 9.72 15.22
C ARG A 215 7.98 10.21 14.03
N PRO A 216 8.43 11.23 13.27
CA PRO A 216 7.69 11.74 12.11
C PRO A 216 7.63 10.79 10.92
N ASP A 217 8.38 9.68 10.96
CA ASP A 217 8.41 8.59 9.99
C ASP A 217 7.20 7.66 10.11
N ILE A 218 6.48 7.66 11.24
CA ILE A 218 5.33 6.78 11.45
C ILE A 218 4.22 7.07 10.44
N HIS A 219 3.76 6.00 9.81
CA HIS A 219 2.67 6.00 8.84
C HIS A 219 1.77 4.75 9.01
N PRO A 220 0.62 4.64 8.33
CA PRO A 220 -0.28 3.50 8.52
C PRO A 220 0.36 2.12 8.32
N HIS A 221 1.34 1.98 7.41
CA HIS A 221 2.03 0.71 7.21
C HIS A 221 2.97 0.37 8.37
N THR A 222 3.57 1.36 9.05
CA THR A 222 4.35 1.16 10.28
C THR A 222 3.54 0.38 11.31
N LEU A 223 2.29 0.77 11.58
CA LEU A 223 1.43 0.10 12.56
C LEU A 223 1.13 -1.35 12.18
N ARG A 224 0.93 -1.60 10.89
CA ARG A 224 0.73 -2.95 10.37
C ARG A 224 2.01 -3.81 10.49
N HIS A 225 3.16 -3.23 10.17
CA HIS A 225 4.45 -3.90 10.32
C HIS A 225 4.74 -4.21 11.79
N THR A 226 4.52 -3.24 12.68
CA THR A 226 4.62 -3.41 14.13
C THR A 226 3.74 -4.57 14.61
N LYS A 227 2.46 -4.64 14.20
CA LYS A 227 1.59 -5.75 14.60
C LYS A 227 2.08 -7.09 14.07
N ALA A 228 2.51 -7.15 12.80
CA ALA A 228 3.05 -8.39 12.23
C ALA A 228 4.28 -8.89 13.01
N SER A 229 5.22 -8.00 13.32
CA SER A 229 6.40 -8.32 14.15
C SER A 229 6.00 -8.80 15.55
N HIS A 230 5.12 -8.07 16.24
CA HIS A 230 4.65 -8.46 17.57
C HIS A 230 3.92 -9.81 17.60
N LEU A 231 3.20 -10.17 16.53
CA LEU A 231 2.55 -11.49 16.42
C LEU A 231 3.58 -12.61 16.24
N LEU A 232 4.64 -12.37 15.44
CA LEU A 232 5.75 -13.32 15.27
C LEU A 232 6.51 -13.50 16.58
N THR A 233 6.88 -12.43 17.27
CA THR A 233 7.54 -12.47 18.59
C THR A 233 6.68 -13.16 19.64
N ALA A 234 5.35 -13.07 19.54
CA ALA A 234 4.42 -13.80 20.39
C ALA A 234 4.25 -15.29 20.02
N GLY A 235 5.06 -15.82 19.07
CA GLY A 235 5.08 -17.22 18.69
C GLY A 235 4.06 -17.63 17.62
N MET A 236 3.35 -16.68 17.00
CA MET A 236 2.45 -17.00 15.88
C MET A 236 3.28 -17.37 14.65
N SER A 237 2.91 -18.45 13.96
CA SER A 237 3.64 -18.90 12.77
C SER A 237 3.59 -17.90 11.61
N LEU A 238 4.66 -17.85 10.81
CA LEU A 238 4.78 -16.95 9.66
C LEU A 238 3.59 -17.05 8.68
N PRO A 239 3.10 -18.27 8.30
CA PRO A 239 1.91 -18.41 7.47
C PRO A 239 0.65 -17.80 8.10
N ALA A 240 0.46 -17.98 9.42
CA ALA A 240 -0.69 -17.43 10.14
C ALA A 240 -0.66 -15.91 10.18
N VAL A 241 0.50 -15.29 10.45
CA VAL A 241 0.68 -13.83 10.41
C VAL A 241 0.48 -13.31 8.99
N SER A 242 1.01 -13.99 7.97
CA SER A 242 0.81 -13.62 6.56
C SER A 242 -0.67 -13.65 6.17
N ALA A 243 -1.40 -14.68 6.57
CA ALA A 243 -2.83 -14.81 6.34
C ALA A 243 -3.62 -13.70 7.05
N TYR A 244 -3.33 -13.45 8.33
CA TYR A 244 -3.96 -12.39 9.13
C TYR A 244 -3.74 -11.00 8.51
N CYS A 245 -2.52 -10.67 8.19
CA CYS A 245 -2.20 -9.44 7.48
C CYS A 245 -2.81 -9.39 6.07
N GLY A 246 -3.03 -10.52 5.41
CA GLY A 246 -3.48 -10.60 4.02
C GLY A 246 -2.37 -10.18 3.05
N HIS A 247 -1.17 -10.68 3.26
CA HIS A 247 -0.08 -10.56 2.30
C HIS A 247 -0.36 -11.49 1.12
N SER A 248 -0.11 -11.00 -0.10
CA SER A 248 -0.23 -11.83 -1.32
C SER A 248 0.94 -12.78 -1.50
N ASP A 249 2.07 -12.44 -0.88
CA ASP A 249 3.32 -13.20 -0.91
C ASP A 249 3.82 -13.38 0.53
N PRO A 250 3.98 -14.63 1.02
CA PRO A 250 4.57 -14.91 2.33
C PRO A 250 5.98 -14.33 2.51
N ALA A 251 6.75 -14.16 1.43
CA ALA A 251 8.06 -13.52 1.48
C ALA A 251 8.01 -12.08 2.04
N ILE A 252 6.88 -11.41 1.93
CA ILE A 252 6.68 -10.09 2.54
C ILE A 252 6.73 -10.22 4.07
N THR A 253 6.10 -11.26 4.63
CA THR A 253 6.12 -11.50 6.09
C THR A 253 7.48 -12.00 6.56
N ALA A 254 8.18 -12.80 5.77
CA ALA A 254 9.51 -13.31 6.10
C ALA A 254 10.53 -12.19 6.32
N LYS A 255 10.38 -11.05 5.65
CA LYS A 255 11.26 -9.88 5.84
C LYS A 255 11.24 -9.33 7.27
N PHE A 256 10.15 -9.51 8.01
CA PHE A 256 10.04 -9.12 9.42
C PHE A 256 10.75 -10.10 10.35
N TYR A 257 10.94 -11.36 9.91
CA TYR A 257 11.57 -12.41 10.70
C TYR A 257 13.10 -12.42 10.59
N LEU A 258 13.64 -11.91 9.48
CA LEU A 258 15.08 -11.92 9.21
C LEU A 258 15.89 -10.95 10.11
N HIS A 259 15.22 -10.11 10.89
CA HIS A 259 15.87 -9.19 11.83
C HIS A 259 16.10 -9.81 13.21
N ASP A 260 15.33 -10.82 13.62
CA ASP A 260 15.61 -11.62 14.82
C ASP A 260 16.68 -12.67 14.50
N LYS A 261 17.95 -12.28 14.57
CA LYS A 261 19.03 -13.27 14.58
C LYS A 261 18.84 -14.13 15.82
N PRO A 262 18.83 -15.48 15.68
CA PRO A 262 18.75 -16.34 16.85
C PRO A 262 19.91 -15.99 17.78
N THR A 263 19.61 -15.62 19.02
CA THR A 263 20.64 -15.41 20.03
C THR A 263 21.27 -16.76 20.35
N ALA A 264 22.55 -16.76 20.75
CA ALA A 264 23.23 -17.98 21.16
C ALA A 264 22.45 -18.73 22.27
N GLU A 265 21.81 -17.99 23.18
CA GLU A 265 20.92 -18.53 24.22
C GLU A 265 19.71 -19.26 23.63
N ALA A 266 19.03 -18.69 22.62
CA ALA A 266 17.90 -19.34 22.00
C ALA A 266 18.27 -20.59 21.21
N VAL A 267 19.49 -20.65 20.65
CA VAL A 267 19.97 -21.82 19.89
C VAL A 267 20.46 -22.92 20.84
N LEU A 268 21.02 -22.56 22.00
CA LEU A 268 21.58 -23.53 22.94
C LEU A 268 20.57 -24.00 24.00
N SER A 269 19.38 -23.43 24.07
CA SER A 269 18.28 -23.82 24.97
C SER A 269 17.37 -24.93 24.41
N LEU A 270 17.67 -25.47 23.23
CA LEU A 270 17.04 -26.63 22.60
C LEU A 270 17.85 -27.89 22.86
#